data_0f20e12e6089c1fe5d5f8b40215ecf97
#
_entry.id   0f20e12e6089c1fe5d5f8b40215ecf97
#
_cell.length_a   1.000
_cell.length_b   1.000
_cell.length_c   1.000
_cell.angle_alpha   90.00
_cell.angle_beta   90.00
_cell.angle_gamma   90.00
#
_symmetry.space_group_name_H-M   'P 1'
#
loop_
_entity.id
_entity.type
_entity.pdbx_description
1 polymer ?
#
loop_
_entity_poly.entity_id
_entity_poly.type
_entity_poly.pdbx_seq_one_letter_code
_entity_poly.pdbx_strand_id
1 'polypeptide(L)'
;FGLRNGADAERRNPKAELRKVDASLGDVRHQIGNTLKAVLESYRFQTFGEYNALLSTLNIEAKQVRGEYNGTPYTGIVYSVTDDTGKVVSPPFKSSRFGKRFGNEQLEKRMLMNLKALKDGKWAPSIQADIVRALRQADSRKRFVELLGQRRIDVVFRENERERIYGVTFIDHNHREVFNGSRMGKEFSANVFNDYFKWLENIPEKERGGHSATKLWQHHRHESSSTLELAAGILSLD
;
A
#
# COMPACT_ATOMS: atom_id res chain seq x y z
N PHE A 1 39.35 28.50 -2.48
CA PHE A 1 37.90 28.72 -2.22
C PHE A 1 37.10 27.86 -3.19
N GLY A 2 36.76 26.66 -2.79
CA GLY A 2 35.98 25.73 -3.62
C GLY A 2 34.54 25.69 -3.15
N LEU A 3 33.62 26.20 -3.94
CA LEU A 3 32.20 26.01 -3.82
C LEU A 3 31.88 24.55 -4.14
N ARG A 4 31.46 23.77 -3.14
CA ARG A 4 30.89 22.47 -3.35
C ARG A 4 29.46 22.66 -3.84
N ASN A 5 29.27 22.54 -5.13
CA ASN A 5 27.94 22.53 -5.77
C ASN A 5 27.19 21.32 -5.34
N GLY A 6 25.88 21.52 -5.07
CA GLY A 6 24.87 20.53 -4.66
C GLY A 6 24.58 19.48 -5.72
N ALA A 7 25.53 18.55 -5.94
CA ALA A 7 25.39 17.39 -6.83
C ALA A 7 25.08 16.07 -6.09
N ASP A 8 24.76 16.12 -4.79
CA ASP A 8 24.51 14.92 -3.99
C ASP A 8 23.04 14.45 -3.98
N ALA A 9 22.16 15.08 -4.76
CA ALA A 9 20.77 14.66 -4.88
C ALA A 9 20.52 13.51 -5.89
N GLU A 10 21.50 13.15 -6.71
CA GLU A 10 21.32 12.24 -7.86
C GLU A 10 21.94 10.85 -7.74
N ARG A 11 22.44 10.45 -6.60
CA ARG A 11 22.88 9.06 -6.40
C ARG A 11 21.79 8.16 -5.80
N ARG A 12 20.55 8.29 -6.23
CA ARG A 12 19.58 7.21 -6.11
C ARG A 12 19.89 6.22 -7.21
N ASN A 13 20.45 5.06 -6.81
CA ASN A 13 20.73 3.97 -7.73
C ASN A 13 19.41 3.57 -8.45
N PRO A 14 19.20 3.90 -9.74
CA PRO A 14 17.87 3.82 -10.36
C PRO A 14 17.44 2.38 -10.71
N LYS A 15 18.20 1.35 -10.33
CA LYS A 15 18.04 0.00 -10.86
C LYS A 15 18.16 -1.16 -9.88
N ALA A 16 17.89 -0.98 -8.59
CA ALA A 16 17.64 -2.16 -7.79
C ALA A 16 16.23 -2.65 -8.17
N GLU A 17 16.16 -3.53 -9.15
CA GLU A 17 14.94 -4.23 -9.54
C GLU A 17 14.48 -5.03 -8.32
N LEU A 18 13.28 -4.72 -7.82
CA LEU A 18 12.71 -5.47 -6.71
C LEU A 18 12.43 -6.90 -7.21
N ARG A 19 13.03 -7.87 -6.54
CA ARG A 19 12.78 -9.28 -6.82
C ARG A 19 11.97 -9.88 -5.70
N LYS A 20 11.01 -10.71 -6.07
CA LYS A 20 10.31 -11.57 -5.11
C LYS A 20 11.32 -12.51 -4.43
N VAL A 21 11.13 -12.71 -3.13
CA VAL A 21 11.88 -13.72 -2.40
C VAL A 21 11.34 -15.08 -2.76
N ASP A 22 12.25 -16.02 -3.04
CA ASP A 22 11.94 -17.40 -3.37
C ASP A 22 12.63 -18.33 -2.37
N ALA A 23 11.82 -18.99 -1.52
CA ALA A 23 12.31 -19.90 -0.51
C ALA A 23 13.03 -21.14 -1.09
N SER A 24 12.71 -21.51 -2.34
CA SER A 24 13.30 -22.68 -3.02
C SER A 24 14.76 -22.45 -3.45
N LEU A 25 15.16 -21.20 -3.65
CA LEU A 25 16.52 -20.86 -4.09
C LEU A 25 17.56 -20.83 -2.95
N GLY A 26 17.15 -21.09 -1.70
CA GLY A 26 18.04 -21.06 -0.54
C GLY A 26 18.44 -19.63 -0.14
N ASP A 27 19.36 -19.54 0.84
CA ASP A 27 19.81 -18.25 1.45
C ASP A 27 18.73 -17.19 1.65
N VAL A 28 17.60 -17.64 2.14
CA VAL A 28 16.38 -16.84 2.37
C VAL A 28 16.68 -15.56 3.16
N ARG A 29 17.56 -15.64 4.16
CA ARG A 29 17.93 -14.47 4.95
C ARG A 29 18.58 -13.39 4.11
N HIS A 30 19.48 -13.76 3.22
CA HIS A 30 20.18 -12.79 2.35
C HIS A 30 19.20 -12.19 1.33
N GLN A 31 18.32 -13.01 0.76
CA GLN A 31 17.26 -12.52 -0.15
C GLN A 31 16.37 -11.48 0.55
N ILE A 32 15.85 -11.79 1.76
CA ILE A 32 15.07 -10.83 2.57
C ILE A 32 15.87 -9.54 2.79
N GLY A 33 17.12 -9.65 3.26
CA GLY A 33 17.96 -8.48 3.55
C GLY A 33 18.15 -7.55 2.36
N ASN A 34 18.41 -8.10 1.17
CA ASN A 34 18.56 -7.35 -0.07
C ASN A 34 17.24 -6.67 -0.49
N THR A 35 16.12 -7.39 -0.40
CA THR A 35 14.79 -6.85 -0.73
C THR A 35 14.39 -5.74 0.23
N LEU A 36 14.57 -5.92 1.54
CA LEU A 36 14.30 -4.89 2.54
C LEU A 36 15.15 -3.64 2.30
N LYS A 37 16.42 -3.81 1.94
CA LYS A 37 17.31 -2.70 1.60
C LYS A 37 16.78 -1.93 0.39
N ALA A 38 16.48 -2.62 -0.70
CA ALA A 38 15.97 -2.02 -1.93
C ALA A 38 14.65 -1.27 -1.70
N VAL A 39 13.73 -1.85 -0.90
CA VAL A 39 12.46 -1.21 -0.52
C VAL A 39 12.70 0.10 0.24
N LEU A 40 13.53 0.08 1.29
CA LEU A 40 13.79 1.28 2.08
C LEU A 40 14.55 2.37 1.30
N GLU A 41 15.41 2.00 0.37
CA GLU A 41 16.14 2.97 -0.46
C GLU A 41 15.30 3.57 -1.58
N SER A 42 14.23 2.88 -2.00
CA SER A 42 13.49 3.25 -3.19
C SER A 42 12.09 3.79 -2.91
N TYR A 43 11.35 3.22 -1.95
CA TYR A 43 9.93 3.49 -1.79
C TYR A 43 9.60 4.43 -0.63
N ARG A 44 8.52 5.20 -0.79
CA ARG A 44 7.90 6.03 0.25
C ARG A 44 6.60 5.38 0.71
N PHE A 45 6.44 5.24 2.01
CA PHE A 45 5.23 4.74 2.68
C PHE A 45 5.07 5.46 4.03
N GLN A 46 3.84 5.58 4.54
CA GLN A 46 3.54 6.36 5.75
C GLN A 46 3.06 5.52 6.92
N THR A 47 2.76 4.26 6.68
CA THR A 47 2.25 3.34 7.71
C THR A 47 2.90 1.97 7.60
N PHE A 48 2.89 1.23 8.72
CA PHE A 48 3.33 -0.17 8.72
C PHE A 48 2.48 -1.05 7.78
N GLY A 49 1.17 -0.74 7.67
CA GLY A 49 0.29 -1.45 6.75
C GLY A 49 0.67 -1.25 5.27
N GLU A 50 1.06 -0.03 4.87
CA GLU A 50 1.58 0.26 3.54
C GLU A 50 2.92 -0.43 3.27
N TYR A 51 3.83 -0.42 4.25
CA TYR A 51 5.09 -1.14 4.17
C TYR A 51 4.87 -2.64 3.99
N ASN A 52 3.99 -3.25 4.80
CA ASN A 52 3.71 -4.67 4.71
C ASN A 52 2.98 -5.04 3.40
N ALA A 53 2.10 -4.18 2.89
CA ALA A 53 1.47 -4.37 1.59
C ALA A 53 2.51 -4.39 0.45
N LEU A 54 3.49 -3.48 0.47
CA LEU A 54 4.60 -3.52 -0.50
C LEU A 54 5.42 -4.80 -0.35
N LEU A 55 5.75 -5.21 0.87
CA LEU A 55 6.52 -6.43 1.11
C LEU A 55 5.78 -7.68 0.69
N SER A 56 4.44 -7.73 0.84
CA SER A 56 3.64 -8.89 0.43
C SER A 56 3.70 -9.15 -1.08
N THR A 57 3.86 -8.12 -1.91
CA THR A 57 4.07 -8.30 -3.36
C THR A 57 5.45 -8.91 -3.70
N LEU A 58 6.34 -8.94 -2.71
CA LEU A 58 7.71 -9.47 -2.80
C LEU A 58 7.92 -10.77 -2.01
N ASN A 59 6.81 -11.44 -1.65
CA ASN A 59 6.82 -12.67 -0.87
C ASN A 59 7.45 -12.52 0.53
N ILE A 60 7.29 -11.36 1.15
CA ILE A 60 7.73 -11.10 2.53
C ILE A 60 6.53 -10.63 3.35
N GLU A 61 6.34 -11.24 4.51
CA GLU A 61 5.44 -10.76 5.55
C GLU A 61 6.25 -10.11 6.67
N ALA A 62 5.85 -8.89 7.08
CA ALA A 62 6.36 -8.24 8.27
C ALA A 62 5.31 -8.24 9.38
N LYS A 63 5.70 -8.68 10.57
CA LYS A 63 4.83 -8.66 11.76
C LYS A 63 5.47 -7.85 12.88
N GLN A 64 4.69 -6.95 13.49
CA GLN A 64 5.07 -6.33 14.76
C GLN A 64 4.83 -7.33 15.89
N VAL A 65 5.84 -7.52 16.72
CA VAL A 65 5.79 -8.37 17.91
C VAL A 65 6.04 -7.52 19.15
N ARG A 66 5.18 -7.68 20.15
CA ARG A 66 5.33 -7.02 21.44
C ARG A 66 5.91 -7.99 22.44
N GLY A 67 6.77 -7.50 23.31
CA GLY A 67 7.38 -8.28 24.38
C GLY A 67 7.84 -7.36 25.51
N GLU A 68 8.43 -7.98 26.53
CA GLU A 68 9.02 -7.30 27.67
C GLU A 68 10.44 -7.84 27.89
N TYR A 69 11.37 -6.96 28.19
CA TYR A 69 12.72 -7.32 28.56
C TYR A 69 13.15 -6.52 29.79
N ASN A 70 13.49 -7.21 30.88
CA ASN A 70 13.82 -6.59 32.16
C ASN A 70 12.79 -5.56 32.65
N GLY A 71 11.49 -5.88 32.57
CA GLY A 71 10.40 -4.97 32.96
C GLY A 71 10.11 -3.84 31.96
N THR A 72 10.87 -3.75 30.87
CA THR A 72 10.68 -2.71 29.84
C THR A 72 9.95 -3.29 28.61
N PRO A 73 8.75 -2.78 28.26
CA PRO A 73 8.04 -3.22 27.07
C PRO A 73 8.79 -2.80 25.80
N TYR A 74 8.80 -3.67 24.81
CA TYR A 74 9.35 -3.36 23.50
C TYR A 74 8.42 -3.80 22.36
N THR A 75 8.53 -3.13 21.22
CA THR A 75 7.93 -3.55 19.95
C THR A 75 9.05 -3.89 18.98
N GLY A 76 9.11 -5.14 18.56
CA GLY A 76 10.02 -5.62 17.53
C GLY A 76 9.30 -5.86 16.21
N ILE A 77 10.09 -6.17 15.17
CA ILE A 77 9.58 -6.64 13.89
C ILE A 77 10.23 -7.97 13.56
N VAL A 78 9.44 -8.90 13.05
CA VAL A 78 9.91 -10.14 12.44
C VAL A 78 9.48 -10.17 10.97
N TYR A 79 10.31 -10.77 10.14
CA TYR A 79 10.09 -10.95 8.72
C TYR A 79 10.04 -12.44 8.41
N SER A 80 9.06 -12.86 7.62
CA SER A 80 8.92 -14.25 7.15
C SER A 80 8.75 -14.25 5.63
N VAL A 81 9.17 -15.34 4.97
CA VAL A 81 8.86 -15.54 3.55
C VAL A 81 7.48 -16.14 3.41
N THR A 82 6.74 -15.65 2.44
CA THR A 82 5.47 -16.22 2.00
C THR A 82 5.63 -16.85 0.62
N ASP A 83 4.75 -17.78 0.28
CA ASP A 83 4.55 -18.19 -1.10
C ASP A 83 3.67 -17.17 -1.88
N ASP A 84 3.42 -17.43 -3.15
CA ASP A 84 2.60 -16.56 -4.00
C ASP A 84 1.10 -16.49 -3.57
N THR A 85 0.67 -17.36 -2.66
CA THR A 85 -0.66 -17.32 -2.04
C THR A 85 -0.70 -16.47 -0.76
N GLY A 86 0.45 -15.99 -0.29
CA GLY A 86 0.60 -15.25 0.96
C GLY A 86 0.77 -16.14 2.20
N LYS A 87 0.86 -17.47 2.04
CA LYS A 87 1.09 -18.41 3.15
C LYS A 87 2.56 -18.37 3.57
N VAL A 88 2.80 -18.22 4.89
CA VAL A 88 4.15 -18.23 5.44
C VAL A 88 4.81 -19.60 5.25
N VAL A 89 6.00 -19.60 4.66
CA VAL A 89 6.79 -20.81 4.32
C VAL A 89 8.19 -20.83 4.97
N SER A 90 8.51 -19.82 5.78
CA SER A 90 9.79 -19.76 6.51
C SER A 90 9.58 -19.47 8.00
N PRO A 91 10.55 -19.83 8.87
CA PRO A 91 10.60 -19.30 10.22
C PRO A 91 10.73 -17.77 10.22
N PRO A 92 10.25 -17.07 11.27
CA PRO A 92 10.39 -15.63 11.39
C PRO A 92 11.84 -15.23 11.72
N PHE A 93 12.33 -14.22 11.01
CA PHE A 93 13.64 -13.62 11.26
C PHE A 93 13.47 -12.29 12.01
N LYS A 94 14.12 -12.14 13.16
CA LYS A 94 14.13 -10.85 13.89
C LYS A 94 14.76 -9.76 13.03
N SER A 95 14.18 -8.56 13.01
CA SER A 95 14.67 -7.40 12.26
C SER A 95 16.14 -7.05 12.57
N SER A 96 16.60 -7.32 13.80
CA SER A 96 17.99 -7.12 14.21
C SER A 96 19.02 -7.91 13.39
N ARG A 97 18.59 -9.02 12.76
CA ARG A 97 19.46 -9.82 11.85
C ARG A 97 19.78 -9.09 10.54
N PHE A 98 19.00 -8.07 10.18
CA PHE A 98 19.16 -7.28 8.95
C PHE A 98 19.75 -5.89 9.23
N GLY A 99 19.81 -5.46 10.50
CA GLY A 99 20.34 -4.20 10.94
C GLY A 99 19.31 -3.25 11.55
N LYS A 100 19.77 -2.25 12.31
CA LYS A 100 18.91 -1.34 13.11
C LYS A 100 17.84 -0.62 12.28
N ARG A 101 18.15 -0.25 11.03
CA ARG A 101 17.22 0.49 10.13
C ARG A 101 15.95 -0.27 9.77
N PHE A 102 15.92 -1.59 9.96
CA PHE A 102 14.77 -2.46 9.69
C PHE A 102 13.92 -2.74 10.95
N GLY A 103 14.34 -2.20 12.09
CA GLY A 103 13.62 -2.30 13.35
C GLY A 103 12.48 -1.29 13.47
N ASN A 104 11.56 -1.54 14.41
CA ASN A 104 10.33 -0.77 14.58
C ASN A 104 10.59 0.74 14.73
N GLU A 105 11.49 1.13 15.62
CA GLU A 105 11.80 2.54 15.89
C GLU A 105 12.23 3.33 14.65
N GLN A 106 13.11 2.74 13.83
CA GLN A 106 13.63 3.43 12.63
C GLN A 106 12.59 3.49 11.52
N LEU A 107 11.76 2.45 11.39
CA LEU A 107 10.64 2.46 10.45
C LEU A 107 9.60 3.49 10.86
N GLU A 108 9.25 3.60 12.14
CA GLU A 108 8.33 4.63 12.65
C GLU A 108 8.84 6.05 12.35
N LYS A 109 10.12 6.33 12.63
CA LYS A 109 10.74 7.62 12.29
C LYS A 109 10.61 7.92 10.79
N ARG A 110 10.88 6.94 9.94
CA ARG A 110 10.76 7.07 8.49
C ARG A 110 9.33 7.35 8.05
N MET A 111 8.36 6.60 8.57
CA MET A 111 6.95 6.78 8.27
C MET A 111 6.45 8.17 8.68
N LEU A 112 6.87 8.66 9.86
CA LEU A 112 6.53 10.02 10.32
C LEU A 112 7.13 11.10 9.43
N MET A 113 8.38 10.95 8.97
CA MET A 113 8.99 11.88 8.02
C MET A 113 8.24 11.92 6.69
N ASN A 114 7.87 10.76 6.14
CA ASN A 114 7.10 10.67 4.91
C ASN A 114 5.69 11.29 5.08
N LEU A 115 5.03 11.00 6.19
CA LEU A 115 3.72 11.58 6.52
C LEU A 115 3.78 13.11 6.62
N LYS A 116 4.83 13.65 7.22
CA LYS A 116 5.05 15.10 7.31
C LYS A 116 5.26 15.69 5.90
N ALA A 117 6.09 15.07 5.06
CA ALA A 117 6.33 15.52 3.70
C ALA A 117 5.03 15.54 2.86
N LEU A 118 4.15 14.57 3.05
CA LEU A 118 2.82 14.53 2.43
C LEU A 118 1.94 15.69 2.92
N LYS A 119 1.86 15.91 4.23
CA LYS A 119 1.06 17.01 4.82
C LYS A 119 1.57 18.40 4.40
N ASP A 120 2.87 18.55 4.26
CA ASP A 120 3.51 19.80 3.83
C ASP A 120 3.33 20.06 2.30
N GLY A 121 2.56 19.23 1.59
CA GLY A 121 2.36 19.33 0.15
C GLY A 121 3.59 19.05 -0.71
N LYS A 122 4.66 18.51 -0.11
CA LYS A 122 5.90 18.14 -0.82
C LYS A 122 5.77 16.82 -1.59
N TRP A 123 4.66 16.15 -1.37
CA TRP A 123 4.36 14.86 -1.95
C TRP A 123 2.84 14.66 -2.00
N ALA A 124 2.32 14.22 -3.12
CA ALA A 124 0.90 13.95 -3.34
C ALA A 124 0.71 12.68 -4.16
N PRO A 125 -0.40 11.93 -3.96
CA PRO A 125 -0.73 10.78 -4.80
C PRO A 125 -0.95 11.20 -6.25
N SER A 126 -0.26 10.56 -7.18
CA SER A 126 -0.35 10.86 -8.62
C SER A 126 -1.27 9.89 -9.38
N ILE A 127 -1.62 8.74 -8.79
CA ILE A 127 -2.26 7.61 -9.46
C ILE A 127 -3.80 7.61 -9.45
N GLN A 128 -4.44 8.63 -8.83
CA GLN A 128 -5.91 8.68 -8.71
C GLN A 128 -6.62 8.60 -10.06
N ALA A 129 -6.11 9.33 -11.07
CA ALA A 129 -6.68 9.31 -12.42
C ALA A 129 -6.58 7.92 -13.08
N ASP A 130 -5.49 7.21 -12.84
CA ASP A 130 -5.27 5.86 -13.36
C ASP A 130 -6.19 4.83 -12.71
N ILE A 131 -6.40 4.95 -11.39
CA ILE A 131 -7.36 4.11 -10.65
C ILE A 131 -8.78 4.32 -11.18
N VAL A 132 -9.20 5.59 -11.33
CA VAL A 132 -10.53 5.92 -11.87
C VAL A 132 -10.71 5.37 -13.28
N ARG A 133 -9.68 5.51 -14.12
CA ARG A 133 -9.72 4.98 -15.49
C ARG A 133 -9.82 3.46 -15.50
N ALA A 134 -9.06 2.78 -14.65
CA ALA A 134 -9.12 1.32 -14.52
C ALA A 134 -10.51 0.87 -14.03
N LEU A 135 -11.11 1.54 -13.02
CA LEU A 135 -12.46 1.24 -12.54
C LEU A 135 -13.52 1.37 -13.65
N ARG A 136 -13.40 2.39 -14.51
CA ARG A 136 -14.34 2.58 -15.63
C ARG A 136 -14.27 1.49 -16.69
N GLN A 137 -13.12 0.84 -16.84
CA GLN A 137 -12.86 -0.17 -17.86
C GLN A 137 -12.97 -1.60 -17.34
N ALA A 138 -12.96 -1.77 -16.01
CA ALA A 138 -13.00 -3.09 -15.39
C ALA A 138 -14.44 -3.64 -15.37
N ASP A 139 -14.57 -4.90 -15.77
CA ASP A 139 -15.76 -5.72 -15.66
C ASP A 139 -15.67 -6.71 -14.48
N SER A 140 -14.51 -6.80 -13.85
CA SER A 140 -14.20 -7.71 -12.77
C SER A 140 -13.04 -7.17 -11.93
N ARG A 141 -12.91 -7.67 -10.70
CA ARG A 141 -11.77 -7.38 -9.84
C ARG A 141 -10.45 -7.78 -10.50
N LYS A 142 -10.43 -8.94 -11.16
CA LYS A 142 -9.24 -9.42 -11.88
C LYS A 142 -8.85 -8.42 -12.99
N ARG A 143 -9.82 -7.99 -13.78
CA ARG A 143 -9.58 -7.02 -14.86
C ARG A 143 -9.09 -5.67 -14.33
N PHE A 144 -9.61 -5.21 -13.20
CA PHE A 144 -9.14 -4.00 -12.53
C PHE A 144 -7.65 -4.10 -12.15
N VAL A 145 -7.25 -5.22 -11.54
CA VAL A 145 -5.84 -5.47 -11.17
C VAL A 145 -4.94 -5.49 -12.41
N GLU A 146 -5.35 -6.17 -13.47
CA GLU A 146 -4.61 -6.23 -14.73
C GLU A 146 -4.41 -4.84 -15.36
N LEU A 147 -5.46 -4.02 -15.41
CA LEU A 147 -5.40 -2.67 -15.98
C LEU A 147 -4.45 -1.76 -15.20
N LEU A 148 -4.40 -1.88 -13.87
CA LEU A 148 -3.44 -1.17 -13.04
C LEU A 148 -2.02 -1.71 -13.24
N GLY A 149 -1.85 -3.03 -13.32
CA GLY A 149 -0.56 -3.68 -13.59
C GLY A 149 0.08 -3.21 -14.90
N GLN A 150 -0.71 -3.03 -15.97
CA GLN A 150 -0.24 -2.46 -17.24
C GLN A 150 0.35 -1.04 -17.08
N ARG A 151 -0.02 -0.33 -16.01
CA ARG A 151 0.46 1.00 -15.65
C ARG A 151 1.53 0.97 -14.58
N ARG A 152 2.04 -0.23 -14.23
CA ARG A 152 3.00 -0.46 -13.15
C ARG A 152 2.48 0.02 -11.80
N ILE A 153 1.19 -0.22 -11.55
CA ILE A 153 0.54 0.02 -10.27
C ILE A 153 0.03 -1.32 -9.76
N ASP A 154 0.55 -1.77 -8.63
CA ASP A 154 -0.01 -2.93 -7.93
C ASP A 154 -1.10 -2.47 -6.96
N VAL A 155 -2.08 -3.33 -6.72
CA VAL A 155 -3.11 -3.13 -5.71
C VAL A 155 -3.18 -4.34 -4.80
N VAL A 156 -3.13 -4.10 -3.49
CA VAL A 156 -3.23 -5.12 -2.45
C VAL A 156 -4.54 -4.91 -1.71
N PHE A 157 -5.45 -5.88 -1.83
CA PHE A 157 -6.69 -5.95 -1.07
C PHE A 157 -6.47 -6.79 0.17
N ARG A 158 -6.88 -6.28 1.33
CA ARG A 158 -6.91 -7.01 2.58
C ARG A 158 -8.35 -7.42 2.86
N GLU A 159 -8.57 -8.70 3.06
CA GLU A 159 -9.87 -9.32 3.25
C GLU A 159 -9.93 -10.03 4.59
N ASN A 160 -11.13 -10.09 5.17
CA ASN A 160 -11.39 -10.91 6.33
C ASN A 160 -11.86 -12.31 5.90
N GLU A 161 -12.11 -13.20 6.86
CA GLU A 161 -12.60 -14.57 6.64
C GLU A 161 -13.93 -14.65 5.86
N ARG A 162 -14.68 -13.54 5.78
CA ARG A 162 -15.94 -13.43 5.03
C ARG A 162 -15.73 -12.77 3.66
N GLU A 163 -14.49 -12.75 3.16
CA GLU A 163 -14.11 -12.15 1.86
C GLU A 163 -14.45 -10.66 1.73
N ARG A 164 -14.70 -9.99 2.87
CA ARG A 164 -14.95 -8.55 2.87
C ARG A 164 -13.63 -7.79 2.80
N ILE A 165 -13.51 -6.92 1.81
CA ILE A 165 -12.37 -5.99 1.69
C ILE A 165 -12.46 -4.97 2.82
N TYR A 166 -11.47 -4.95 3.72
CA TYR A 166 -11.35 -3.96 4.79
C TYR A 166 -10.14 -3.04 4.61
N GLY A 167 -9.27 -3.30 3.64
CA GLY A 167 -8.11 -2.47 3.33
C GLY A 167 -7.76 -2.55 1.86
N VAL A 168 -7.38 -1.40 1.29
CA VAL A 168 -6.86 -1.29 -0.08
C VAL A 168 -5.59 -0.47 -0.03
N THR A 169 -4.53 -0.97 -0.64
CA THR A 169 -3.24 -0.29 -0.74
C THR A 169 -2.78 -0.33 -2.19
N PHE A 170 -2.40 0.82 -2.72
CA PHE A 170 -1.86 0.98 -4.06
C PHE A 170 -0.36 1.20 -3.98
N ILE A 171 0.38 0.57 -4.89
CA ILE A 171 1.84 0.63 -4.99
C ILE A 171 2.17 1.15 -6.39
N ASP A 172 2.63 2.39 -6.46
CA ASP A 172 3.07 3.01 -7.71
C ASP A 172 4.57 2.76 -7.91
N HIS A 173 4.89 1.90 -8.85
CA HIS A 173 6.27 1.56 -9.19
C HIS A 173 6.96 2.64 -10.04
N ASN A 174 6.21 3.55 -10.67
CA ASN A 174 6.79 4.63 -11.47
C ASN A 174 7.36 5.73 -10.55
N HIS A 175 6.57 6.14 -9.54
CA HIS A 175 6.99 7.15 -8.57
C HIS A 175 7.55 6.54 -7.28
N ARG A 176 7.47 5.19 -7.14
CA ARG A 176 7.93 4.43 -5.96
C ARG A 176 7.25 4.90 -4.68
N GLU A 177 5.94 4.92 -4.73
CA GLU A 177 5.06 5.43 -3.69
C GLU A 177 4.01 4.39 -3.32
N VAL A 178 3.67 4.33 -2.03
CA VAL A 178 2.66 3.43 -1.50
C VAL A 178 1.63 4.23 -0.73
N PHE A 179 0.36 4.02 -1.04
CA PHE A 179 -0.75 4.70 -0.41
C PHE A 179 -1.88 3.76 -0.04
N ASN A 180 -2.37 3.87 1.18
CA ASN A 180 -3.70 3.36 1.49
C ASN A 180 -4.76 4.15 0.73
N GLY A 181 -5.74 3.47 0.16
CA GLY A 181 -6.79 4.10 -0.63
C GLY A 181 -7.51 5.22 0.11
N SER A 182 -7.86 5.03 1.39
CA SER A 182 -8.53 6.05 2.21
C SER A 182 -7.72 7.35 2.40
N ARG A 183 -6.40 7.33 2.17
CA ARG A 183 -5.57 8.54 2.20
C ARG A 183 -5.62 9.34 0.91
N MET A 184 -6.01 8.71 -0.18
CA MET A 184 -6.17 9.37 -1.47
C MET A 184 -7.55 10.00 -1.65
N GLY A 185 -8.53 9.61 -0.84
CA GLY A 185 -9.90 10.08 -0.86
C GLY A 185 -10.87 9.02 -0.36
N LYS A 186 -12.04 9.44 0.09
CA LYS A 186 -13.10 8.50 0.56
C LYS A 186 -13.54 7.54 -0.54
N GLU A 187 -13.54 8.00 -1.77
CA GLU A 187 -13.87 7.26 -2.99
C GLU A 187 -12.91 6.11 -3.28
N PHE A 188 -11.71 6.13 -2.69
CA PHE A 188 -10.73 5.04 -2.80
C PHE A 188 -10.67 4.17 -1.55
N SER A 189 -11.68 4.27 -0.67
CA SER A 189 -11.73 3.47 0.55
C SER A 189 -12.08 2.00 0.26
N ALA A 190 -11.71 1.12 1.20
CA ALA A 190 -11.99 -0.31 1.10
C ALA A 190 -13.48 -0.63 0.94
N ASN A 191 -14.37 0.12 1.60
CA ASN A 191 -15.80 -0.08 1.48
C ASN A 191 -16.29 0.16 0.05
N VAL A 192 -15.83 1.23 -0.62
CA VAL A 192 -16.21 1.54 -2.00
C VAL A 192 -15.80 0.41 -2.94
N PHE A 193 -14.58 -0.12 -2.81
CA PHE A 193 -14.13 -1.26 -3.62
C PHE A 193 -14.91 -2.54 -3.32
N ASN A 194 -15.21 -2.80 -2.03
CA ASN A 194 -16.00 -3.94 -1.64
C ASN A 194 -17.40 -3.90 -2.27
N ASP A 195 -18.08 -2.76 -2.19
CA ASP A 195 -19.41 -2.59 -2.73
C ASP A 195 -19.41 -2.61 -4.26
N TYR A 196 -18.41 -2.00 -4.88
CA TYR A 196 -18.24 -2.00 -6.32
C TYR A 196 -18.03 -3.41 -6.90
N PHE A 197 -17.14 -4.21 -6.32
CA PHE A 197 -16.91 -5.56 -6.84
C PHE A 197 -18.09 -6.49 -6.58
N LYS A 198 -18.74 -6.40 -5.42
CA LYS A 198 -19.99 -7.14 -5.16
C LYS A 198 -21.09 -6.78 -6.13
N TRP A 199 -21.22 -5.50 -6.48
CA TRP A 199 -22.17 -5.06 -7.48
C TRP A 199 -21.85 -5.66 -8.85
N LEU A 200 -20.57 -5.65 -9.28
CA LEU A 200 -20.14 -6.28 -10.54
C LEU A 200 -20.48 -7.77 -10.61
N GLU A 201 -20.37 -8.50 -9.50
CA GLU A 201 -20.69 -9.92 -9.43
C GLU A 201 -22.21 -10.18 -9.64
N ASN A 202 -23.05 -9.26 -9.19
CA ASN A 202 -24.52 -9.39 -9.22
C ASN A 202 -25.18 -8.91 -10.51
N ILE A 203 -24.47 -8.22 -11.42
CA ILE A 203 -25.02 -7.80 -12.72
C ILE A 203 -24.70 -8.81 -13.84
N PRO A 204 -25.60 -8.94 -14.85
CA PRO A 204 -25.35 -9.76 -16.02
C PRO A 204 -24.07 -9.34 -16.74
N GLU A 205 -23.29 -10.32 -17.23
CA GLU A 205 -22.00 -10.07 -17.89
C GLU A 205 -22.08 -9.06 -19.03
N LYS A 206 -23.20 -9.07 -19.78
CA LYS A 206 -23.46 -8.14 -20.88
C LYS A 206 -23.59 -6.67 -20.46
N GLU A 207 -23.85 -6.42 -19.18
CA GLU A 207 -24.06 -5.07 -18.61
C GLU A 207 -22.85 -4.55 -17.84
N ARG A 208 -21.80 -5.38 -17.67
CA ARG A 208 -20.59 -5.06 -16.88
C ARG A 208 -19.67 -4.02 -17.51
N GLY A 209 -19.98 -3.46 -18.68
CA GLY A 209 -19.11 -2.53 -19.42
C GLY A 209 -19.43 -1.04 -19.23
N GLY A 210 -18.39 -0.23 -19.07
CA GLY A 210 -18.30 1.21 -19.36
C GLY A 210 -19.18 2.19 -18.57
N HIS A 211 -20.48 2.24 -18.79
CA HIS A 211 -21.34 3.29 -18.23
C HIS A 211 -21.91 3.00 -16.83
N SER A 212 -22.14 1.77 -16.51
CA SER A 212 -22.77 1.37 -15.23
C SER A 212 -21.82 1.51 -14.04
N ALA A 213 -20.56 1.14 -14.21
CA ALA A 213 -19.51 1.28 -13.22
C ALA A 213 -19.26 2.74 -12.81
N THR A 214 -19.30 3.65 -13.79
CA THR A 214 -19.14 5.09 -13.54
C THR A 214 -20.29 5.67 -12.72
N LYS A 215 -21.54 5.23 -12.95
CA LYS A 215 -22.72 5.69 -12.20
C LYS A 215 -22.68 5.27 -10.74
N LEU A 216 -22.32 4.03 -10.45
CA LEU A 216 -22.25 3.54 -9.06
C LEU A 216 -21.13 4.24 -8.28
N TRP A 217 -19.96 4.40 -8.90
CA TRP A 217 -18.85 5.11 -8.28
C TRP A 217 -19.16 6.60 -8.07
N GLN A 218 -19.89 7.24 -8.99
CA GLN A 218 -20.39 8.61 -8.84
C GLN A 218 -21.45 8.70 -7.73
N HIS A 219 -22.34 7.72 -7.59
CA HIS A 219 -23.34 7.67 -6.53
C HIS A 219 -22.70 7.65 -5.14
N HIS A 220 -21.73 6.77 -4.90
CA HIS A 220 -20.98 6.75 -3.65
C HIS A 220 -20.19 8.04 -3.37
N ARG A 221 -19.73 8.73 -4.41
CA ARG A 221 -19.09 10.03 -4.28
C ARG A 221 -20.08 11.12 -3.82
N HIS A 222 -21.30 11.12 -4.33
CA HIS A 222 -22.34 12.09 -3.98
C HIS A 222 -22.94 11.82 -2.59
N GLU A 223 -23.17 10.59 -2.19
CA GLU A 223 -23.65 10.26 -0.84
C GLU A 223 -22.63 10.68 0.23
N SER A 224 -21.34 10.55 -0.04
CA SER A 224 -20.29 11.01 0.87
C SER A 224 -20.21 12.54 0.99
N SER A 225 -20.63 13.28 -0.02
CA SER A 225 -20.69 14.75 0.01
C SER A 225 -21.95 15.25 0.71
N SER A 226 -23.11 14.62 0.49
CA SER A 226 -24.38 15.01 1.12
C SER A 226 -24.38 14.78 2.63
N THR A 227 -23.70 13.73 3.14
CA THR A 227 -23.54 13.51 4.58
C THR A 227 -22.67 14.56 5.26
N LEU A 228 -21.72 15.16 4.56
CA LEU A 228 -20.91 16.26 5.08
C LEU A 228 -21.68 17.59 5.10
N GLU A 229 -22.53 17.85 4.12
CA GLU A 229 -23.40 19.04 4.09
C GLU A 229 -24.49 18.97 5.17
N LEU A 230 -25.07 17.79 5.41
CA LEU A 230 -26.00 17.57 6.52
C LEU A 230 -25.33 17.72 7.90
N ALA A 231 -24.10 17.23 8.08
CA ALA A 231 -23.35 17.40 9.33
C ALA A 231 -22.92 18.86 9.55
N ALA A 232 -22.58 19.60 8.50
CA ALA A 232 -22.27 21.03 8.57
C ALA A 232 -23.52 21.88 8.86
N GLY A 233 -24.69 21.49 8.34
CA GLY A 233 -25.97 22.17 8.58
C GLY A 233 -26.51 22.01 10.00
N ILE A 234 -26.15 20.94 10.70
CA ILE A 234 -26.57 20.69 12.10
C ILE A 234 -25.71 21.51 13.08
N LEU A 235 -24.47 21.87 12.73
CA LEU A 235 -23.56 22.66 13.56
C LEU A 235 -23.74 24.19 13.43
N SER A 236 -24.68 24.65 12.58
CA SER A 236 -24.97 26.07 12.39
C SER A 236 -26.33 26.52 12.98
N LEU A 237 -26.94 25.72 13.85
CA LEU A 237 -28.23 25.98 14.50
C LEU A 237 -28.14 26.02 16.04
N ASP A 238 -27.00 26.57 16.59
CA ASP A 238 -26.91 27.00 18.00
C ASP A 238 -26.33 28.41 18.11
#